data_f141ee75af9b2a12d9073cdc47d08a28
#
_entry.id   f141ee75af9b2a12d9073cdc47d08a28
#
_cell.length_a   1.000
_cell.length_b   1.000
_cell.length_c   1.000
_cell.angle_alpha   90.00
_cell.angle_beta   90.00
_cell.angle_gamma   90.00
#
_symmetry.space_group_name_H-M   'P 1'
#
loop_
_entity.id
_entity.type
_entity.pdbx_description
1 polymer ?
#
loop_
_entity_poly.entity_id
_entity_poly.type
_entity_poly.pdbx_seq_one_letter_code
_entity_poly.pdbx_strand_id
1 'polypeptide(L)'
;MSTARLLGISSLSVFLFAAGVHAQMPPSLELQRLHDVLNLRPDQDPTWQDYVRSTAVDPQEAARRRETSERMPGLTAPERADLSVQMMKADLASLVRRAAALKIFYASLTPEQKVTFDEETIRPPRQRM
;
A
#
# COMPACT_ATOMS: atom_id res chain seq x y z
N MET A 1 72.53 2.50 3.15
CA MET A 1 71.91 3.20 4.29
C MET A 1 70.58 3.70 3.88
N SER A 2 69.61 3.56 4.73
CA SER A 2 68.20 3.98 4.68
C SER A 2 67.20 2.95 4.17
N THR A 3 66.71 2.27 5.13
CA THR A 3 65.54 1.38 5.10
C THR A 3 64.26 2.19 5.00
N ALA A 4 63.46 2.00 3.93
CA ALA A 4 62.09 2.47 3.88
C ALA A 4 61.14 1.31 4.09
N ARG A 5 60.45 1.28 5.19
CA ARG A 5 59.38 0.35 5.52
C ARG A 5 58.10 0.79 4.79
N LEU A 6 57.62 -0.09 3.89
CA LEU A 6 56.31 0.00 3.30
C LEU A 6 55.30 -0.62 4.27
N LEU A 7 54.48 0.21 4.86
CA LEU A 7 53.30 -0.17 5.63
C LEU A 7 52.16 -0.49 4.65
N GLY A 8 51.78 -1.75 4.64
CA GLY A 8 50.62 -2.21 3.91
C GLY A 8 49.33 -1.72 4.61
N ILE A 9 48.57 -0.92 3.88
CA ILE A 9 47.23 -0.53 4.31
C ILE A 9 46.24 -1.54 3.72
N SER A 10 45.81 -2.46 4.57
CA SER A 10 44.70 -3.35 4.27
C SER A 10 43.39 -2.55 4.28
N SER A 11 42.89 -2.26 3.10
CA SER A 11 41.55 -1.70 2.93
C SER A 11 40.51 -2.76 3.24
N LEU A 12 39.95 -2.69 4.42
CA LEU A 12 38.78 -3.47 4.83
C LEU A 12 37.54 -2.86 4.18
N SER A 13 37.13 -3.40 3.05
CA SER A 13 35.87 -3.03 2.40
C SER A 13 34.69 -3.56 3.22
N VAL A 14 34.13 -2.69 4.05
CA VAL A 14 32.85 -2.95 4.72
C VAL A 14 31.75 -2.85 3.67
N PHE A 15 31.27 -3.98 3.20
CA PHE A 15 30.01 -4.08 2.45
C PHE A 15 28.87 -3.80 3.42
N LEU A 16 28.40 -2.53 3.43
CA LEU A 16 27.12 -2.20 4.03
C LEU A 16 26.01 -2.82 3.17
N PHE A 17 25.50 -3.97 3.58
CA PHE A 17 24.21 -4.46 3.13
C PHE A 17 23.16 -3.47 3.67
N ALA A 18 22.76 -2.52 2.83
CA ALA A 18 21.53 -1.78 3.06
C ALA A 18 20.38 -2.76 2.86
N ALA A 19 20.01 -3.47 3.92
CA ALA A 19 18.71 -4.13 3.98
C ALA A 19 17.68 -3.01 3.83
N GLY A 20 17.05 -2.96 2.64
CA GLY A 20 15.92 -2.07 2.39
C GLY A 20 14.81 -2.42 3.39
N VAL A 21 14.77 -1.69 4.48
CA VAL A 21 13.61 -1.68 5.36
C VAL A 21 12.50 -1.09 4.54
N HIS A 22 11.69 -1.96 3.93
CA HIS A 22 10.38 -1.56 3.43
C HIS A 22 9.61 -1.16 4.68
N ALA A 23 9.60 0.14 4.96
CA ALA A 23 8.76 0.73 5.98
C ALA A 23 7.30 0.46 5.56
N GLN A 24 6.74 -0.66 6.00
CA GLN A 24 5.32 -0.91 5.91
C GLN A 24 4.67 0.17 6.76
N MET A 25 3.92 1.07 6.10
CA MET A 25 3.10 2.02 6.84
C MET A 25 2.18 1.23 7.76
N PRO A 26 2.13 1.55 9.06
CA PRO A 26 1.24 0.87 9.97
C PRO A 26 -0.20 0.98 9.43
N PRO A 27 -1.01 -0.09 9.55
CA PRO A 27 -2.42 -0.02 9.18
C PRO A 27 -3.06 1.15 9.92
N SER A 28 -4.04 1.81 9.27
CA SER A 28 -4.78 2.89 9.91
C SER A 28 -5.39 2.39 11.23
N LEU A 29 -5.62 3.30 12.19
CA LEU A 29 -6.26 2.96 13.46
C LEU A 29 -7.64 2.27 13.26
N GLU A 30 -8.31 2.59 12.17
CA GLU A 30 -9.59 1.95 11.79
C GLU A 30 -9.41 0.49 11.41
N LEU A 31 -8.36 0.15 10.63
CA LEU A 31 -8.04 -1.23 10.29
C LEU A 31 -7.56 -2.04 11.50
N GLN A 32 -6.80 -1.43 12.39
CA GLN A 32 -6.40 -2.08 13.66
C GLN A 32 -7.62 -2.42 14.50
N ARG A 33 -8.52 -1.45 14.68
CA ARG A 33 -9.76 -1.67 15.42
C ARG A 33 -10.62 -2.75 14.76
N LEU A 34 -10.77 -2.73 13.44
CA LEU A 34 -11.53 -3.75 12.70
C LEU A 34 -10.95 -5.15 12.91
N HIS A 35 -9.63 -5.28 12.86
CA HIS A 35 -8.93 -6.53 13.18
C HIS A 35 -9.28 -7.05 14.59
N ASP A 36 -9.22 -6.16 15.59
CA ASP A 36 -9.46 -6.51 16.98
C ASP A 36 -10.92 -6.96 17.21
N VAL A 37 -11.90 -6.24 16.62
CA VAL A 37 -13.33 -6.58 16.78
C VAL A 37 -13.68 -7.90 16.08
N LEU A 38 -13.02 -8.21 14.96
CA LEU A 38 -13.25 -9.45 14.21
C LEU A 38 -12.66 -10.67 14.92
N ASN A 39 -11.71 -10.48 15.82
CA ASN A 39 -11.01 -11.55 16.52
C ASN A 39 -10.57 -12.69 15.56
N LEU A 40 -9.76 -12.31 14.58
CA LEU A 40 -9.37 -13.20 13.49
C LEU A 40 -8.53 -14.38 14.00
N ARG A 41 -8.76 -15.55 13.40
CA ARG A 41 -7.93 -16.74 13.66
C ARG A 41 -6.62 -16.65 12.87
N PRO A 42 -5.56 -17.36 13.30
CA PRO A 42 -4.27 -17.35 12.61
C PRO A 42 -4.33 -17.79 11.13
N ASP A 43 -5.29 -18.67 10.79
CA ASP A 43 -5.50 -19.13 9.41
C ASP A 43 -6.17 -18.07 8.51
N GLN A 44 -6.80 -17.06 9.07
CA GLN A 44 -7.39 -15.91 8.37
C GLN A 44 -6.42 -14.75 8.14
N ASP A 45 -5.31 -14.74 8.86
CA ASP A 45 -4.33 -13.65 8.84
C ASP A 45 -3.72 -13.36 7.44
N PRO A 46 -3.33 -14.35 6.63
CA PRO A 46 -2.81 -14.07 5.29
C PRO A 46 -3.78 -13.29 4.40
N THR A 47 -5.06 -13.65 4.39
CA THR A 47 -6.09 -12.95 3.60
C THR A 47 -6.42 -11.58 4.15
N TRP A 48 -6.34 -11.40 5.47
CA TRP A 48 -6.41 -10.09 6.12
C TRP A 48 -5.27 -9.17 5.69
N GLN A 49 -4.03 -9.66 5.70
CA GLN A 49 -2.87 -8.88 5.28
C GLN A 49 -2.96 -8.46 3.81
N ASP A 50 -3.47 -9.34 2.93
CA ASP A 50 -3.70 -9.02 1.53
C ASP A 50 -4.77 -7.94 1.37
N TYR A 51 -5.85 -8.03 2.14
CA TYR A 51 -6.89 -7.00 2.19
C TYR A 51 -6.32 -5.66 2.65
N VAL A 52 -5.60 -5.62 3.77
CA VAL A 52 -4.96 -4.40 4.30
C VAL A 52 -4.03 -3.77 3.26
N ARG A 53 -3.16 -4.58 2.63
CA ARG A 53 -2.28 -4.08 1.55
C ARG A 53 -3.06 -3.48 0.38
N SER A 54 -4.19 -4.06 0.04
CA SER A 54 -5.04 -3.57 -1.06
C SER A 54 -5.68 -2.21 -0.75
N THR A 55 -5.88 -1.87 0.52
CA THR A 55 -6.44 -0.59 0.96
C THR A 55 -5.39 0.52 1.07
N ALA A 56 -4.12 0.18 1.10
CA ALA A 56 -3.03 1.15 1.16
C ALA A 56 -2.96 1.98 -0.14
N VAL A 57 -2.55 3.23 0.01
CA VAL A 57 -2.28 4.10 -1.15
C VAL A 57 -1.05 3.56 -1.89
N ASP A 58 -1.22 3.19 -3.15
CA ASP A 58 -0.11 2.80 -4.01
C ASP A 58 0.75 4.05 -4.36
N PRO A 59 2.03 4.09 -3.96
CA PRO A 59 2.91 5.21 -4.27
C PRO A 59 3.01 5.50 -5.78
N GLN A 60 2.94 4.46 -6.63
CA GLN A 60 2.96 4.62 -8.08
C GLN A 60 1.67 5.27 -8.58
N GLU A 61 0.53 4.94 -8.01
CA GLU A 61 -0.75 5.58 -8.30
C GLU A 61 -0.71 7.07 -7.94
N ALA A 62 -0.20 7.39 -6.76
CA ALA A 62 -0.02 8.77 -6.32
C ALA A 62 0.93 9.56 -7.25
N ALA A 63 2.03 8.95 -7.68
CA ALA A 63 2.98 9.56 -8.61
C ALA A 63 2.33 9.82 -9.98
N ARG A 64 1.60 8.85 -10.53
CA ARG A 64 0.86 9.02 -11.80
C ARG A 64 -0.17 10.14 -11.72
N ARG A 65 -0.89 10.27 -10.62
CA ARG A 65 -1.87 11.36 -10.42
C ARG A 65 -1.20 12.73 -10.42
N ARG A 66 -0.04 12.88 -9.77
CA ARG A 66 0.75 14.13 -9.75
C ARG A 66 1.22 14.47 -11.16
N GLU A 67 1.88 13.55 -11.85
CA GLU A 67 2.35 13.74 -13.22
C GLU A 67 1.22 14.15 -14.16
N THR A 68 0.07 13.51 -14.04
CA THR A 68 -1.11 13.85 -14.83
C THR A 68 -1.60 15.27 -14.54
N SER A 69 -1.67 15.67 -13.27
CA SER A 69 -2.08 17.04 -12.88
C SER A 69 -1.12 18.09 -13.44
N GLU A 70 0.18 17.82 -13.43
CA GLU A 70 1.21 18.71 -13.95
C GLU A 70 1.13 18.87 -15.49
N ARG A 71 0.77 17.80 -16.18
CA ARG A 71 0.64 17.79 -17.65
C ARG A 71 -0.65 18.43 -18.17
N MET A 72 -1.74 18.36 -17.39
CA MET A 72 -3.09 18.82 -17.80
C MET A 72 -3.13 20.22 -18.41
N PRO A 73 -2.50 21.26 -17.83
CA PRO A 73 -2.59 22.62 -18.35
C PRO A 73 -1.97 22.80 -19.74
N GLY A 74 -0.98 21.97 -20.09
CA GLY A 74 -0.30 22.05 -21.39
C GLY A 74 -0.95 21.30 -22.53
N LEU A 75 -2.06 20.57 -22.26
CA LEU A 75 -2.74 19.73 -23.23
C LEU A 75 -3.90 20.47 -23.90
N THR A 76 -4.19 20.11 -25.15
CA THR A 76 -5.42 20.52 -25.84
C THR A 76 -6.66 19.89 -25.20
N ALA A 77 -7.85 20.40 -25.48
CA ALA A 77 -9.08 19.86 -24.91
C ALA A 77 -9.32 18.38 -25.26
N PRO A 78 -9.11 17.89 -26.50
CA PRO A 78 -9.19 16.46 -26.80
C PRO A 78 -8.17 15.62 -26.02
N GLU A 79 -6.91 16.06 -25.93
CA GLU A 79 -5.87 15.36 -25.20
C GLU A 79 -6.17 15.26 -23.68
N ARG A 80 -6.75 16.32 -23.09
CA ARG A 80 -7.24 16.26 -21.70
C ARG A 80 -8.36 15.24 -21.53
N ALA A 81 -9.28 15.14 -22.48
CA ALA A 81 -10.34 14.14 -22.45
C ALA A 81 -9.76 12.72 -22.51
N ASP A 82 -8.82 12.46 -23.42
CA ASP A 82 -8.16 11.15 -23.56
C ASP A 82 -7.38 10.78 -22.28
N LEU A 83 -6.64 11.73 -21.70
CA LEU A 83 -5.91 11.52 -20.47
C LEU A 83 -6.87 11.21 -19.28
N SER A 84 -8.02 11.89 -19.22
CA SER A 84 -9.05 11.60 -18.22
C SER A 84 -9.61 10.19 -18.35
N VAL A 85 -9.84 9.70 -19.55
CA VAL A 85 -10.27 8.33 -19.81
C VAL A 85 -9.20 7.32 -19.38
N GLN A 86 -7.92 7.60 -19.65
CA GLN A 86 -6.82 6.73 -19.20
C GLN A 86 -6.73 6.66 -17.67
N MET A 87 -6.90 7.79 -16.98
CA MET A 87 -6.94 7.83 -15.54
C MET A 87 -8.09 6.99 -14.96
N MET A 88 -9.30 7.15 -15.50
CA MET A 88 -10.47 6.37 -15.08
C MET A 88 -10.26 4.87 -15.25
N LYS A 89 -9.64 4.44 -16.35
CA LYS A 89 -9.31 3.03 -16.58
C LYS A 89 -8.31 2.52 -15.53
N ALA A 90 -7.29 3.30 -15.18
CA ALA A 90 -6.32 2.95 -14.14
C ALA A 90 -6.98 2.87 -12.75
N ASP A 91 -7.86 3.81 -12.43
CA ASP A 91 -8.61 3.83 -11.18
C ASP A 91 -9.56 2.63 -11.08
N LEU A 92 -10.24 2.28 -12.17
CA LEU A 92 -11.08 1.08 -12.23
C LEU A 92 -10.27 -0.20 -12.02
N ALA A 93 -9.11 -0.33 -12.66
CA ALA A 93 -8.24 -1.49 -12.45
C ALA A 93 -7.78 -1.61 -10.99
N SER A 94 -7.46 -0.49 -10.34
CA SER A 94 -7.13 -0.45 -8.91
C SER A 94 -8.32 -0.88 -8.04
N LEU A 95 -9.52 -0.38 -8.32
CA LEU A 95 -10.75 -0.74 -7.62
C LEU A 95 -11.06 -2.23 -7.76
N VAL A 96 -10.91 -2.80 -8.96
CA VAL A 96 -11.10 -4.24 -9.21
C VAL A 96 -10.15 -5.08 -8.37
N ARG A 97 -8.87 -4.70 -8.29
CA ARG A 97 -7.90 -5.41 -7.43
C ARG A 97 -8.29 -5.37 -5.94
N ARG A 98 -8.71 -4.21 -5.45
CA ARG A 98 -9.18 -4.04 -4.06
C ARG A 98 -10.42 -4.89 -3.79
N ALA A 99 -11.38 -4.87 -4.70
CA ALA A 99 -12.58 -5.68 -4.58
C ALA A 99 -12.28 -7.19 -4.58
N ALA A 100 -11.29 -7.63 -5.36
CA ALA A 100 -10.86 -9.03 -5.38
C ALA A 100 -10.25 -9.45 -4.03
N ALA A 101 -9.34 -8.65 -3.48
CA ALA A 101 -8.74 -8.90 -2.17
C ALA A 101 -9.80 -8.91 -1.05
N LEU A 102 -10.74 -7.96 -1.07
CA LEU A 102 -11.87 -7.94 -0.14
C LEU A 102 -12.71 -9.22 -0.21
N LYS A 103 -13.07 -9.67 -1.42
CA LYS A 103 -13.90 -10.87 -1.59
C LYS A 103 -13.21 -12.13 -1.07
N ILE A 104 -11.89 -12.25 -1.29
CA ILE A 104 -11.09 -13.37 -0.78
C ILE A 104 -11.06 -13.36 0.75
N PHE A 105 -10.79 -12.20 1.35
CA PHE A 105 -10.81 -12.05 2.81
C PHE A 105 -12.20 -12.33 3.38
N TYR A 106 -13.23 -11.73 2.84
CA TYR A 106 -14.62 -11.92 3.29
C TYR A 106 -15.07 -13.38 3.22
N ALA A 107 -14.63 -14.12 2.20
CA ALA A 107 -14.92 -15.55 2.08
C ALA A 107 -14.28 -16.39 3.19
N SER A 108 -13.17 -15.93 3.78
CA SER A 108 -12.49 -16.60 4.90
C SER A 108 -13.17 -16.38 6.27
N LEU A 109 -14.09 -15.41 6.36
CA LEU A 109 -14.79 -15.06 7.59
C LEU A 109 -15.89 -16.05 7.95
N THR A 110 -16.11 -16.27 9.26
CA THR A 110 -17.29 -16.97 9.75
C THR A 110 -18.57 -16.13 9.52
N PRO A 111 -19.77 -16.73 9.59
CA PRO A 111 -21.02 -15.96 9.47
C PRO A 111 -21.11 -14.81 10.46
N GLU A 112 -20.70 -15.00 11.70
CA GLU A 112 -20.72 -13.99 12.76
C GLU A 112 -19.72 -12.86 12.46
N GLN A 113 -18.50 -13.22 12.01
CA GLN A 113 -17.49 -12.24 11.59
C GLN A 113 -17.96 -11.41 10.39
N LYS A 114 -18.68 -12.01 9.44
CA LYS A 114 -19.26 -11.29 8.29
C LYS A 114 -20.25 -10.22 8.73
N VAL A 115 -21.14 -10.54 9.65
CA VAL A 115 -22.08 -9.57 10.22
C VAL A 115 -21.33 -8.41 10.85
N THR A 116 -20.34 -8.72 11.71
CA THR A 116 -19.53 -7.70 12.36
C THR A 116 -18.77 -6.83 11.34
N PHE A 117 -18.17 -7.46 10.32
CA PHE A 117 -17.45 -6.75 9.26
C PHE A 117 -18.36 -5.79 8.49
N ASP A 118 -19.55 -6.27 8.09
CA ASP A 118 -20.52 -5.46 7.35
C ASP A 118 -20.98 -4.25 8.19
N GLU A 119 -21.28 -4.46 9.46
CA GLU A 119 -21.70 -3.37 10.36
C GLU A 119 -20.60 -2.34 10.60
N GLU A 120 -19.36 -2.77 10.81
CA GLU A 120 -18.24 -1.86 11.08
C GLU A 120 -17.81 -1.08 9.83
N THR A 121 -17.93 -1.66 8.64
CA THR A 121 -17.52 -1.02 7.38
C THR A 121 -18.58 -0.08 6.80
N ILE A 122 -19.86 -0.23 7.16
CA ILE A 122 -20.95 0.69 6.78
C ILE A 122 -20.95 1.96 7.64
N ARG A 123 -20.44 1.89 8.87
CA ARG A 123 -20.42 3.06 9.76
C ARG A 123 -19.58 4.18 9.16
N PRO A 124 -20.13 5.39 8.99
CA PRO A 124 -19.31 6.52 8.57
C PRO A 124 -18.19 6.73 9.59
N PRO A 125 -16.99 7.16 9.14
CA PRO A 125 -15.90 7.46 10.04
C PRO A 125 -16.41 8.45 11.10
N ARG A 126 -16.26 8.08 12.38
CA ARG A 126 -16.66 8.97 13.49
C ARG A 126 -15.89 10.27 13.33
N GLN A 127 -16.64 11.32 13.01
CA GLN A 127 -16.08 12.67 13.02
C GLN A 127 -15.48 12.89 14.41
N ARG A 128 -14.17 13.14 14.46
CA ARG A 128 -13.53 13.58 15.70
C ARG A 128 -14.07 14.97 15.98
N MET A 129 -14.93 15.06 16.98
CA MET A 129 -15.19 16.33 17.63
C MET A 129 -13.98 16.77 18.43
#